data_8ef509a9305983496bd3190447d43a7e
#
_entry.id   8ef509a9305983496bd3190447d43a7e
#
_cell.length_a   1.000
_cell.length_b   1.000
_cell.length_c   1.000
_cell.angle_alpha   90.00
_cell.angle_beta   90.00
_cell.angle_gamma   90.00
#
_symmetry.space_group_name_H-M   'P 1'
#
loop_
_entity.id
_entity.type
_entity.pdbx_description
1 polymer ?
#
loop_
_entity_poly.entity_id
_entity_poly.type
_entity_poly.pdbx_seq_one_letter_code
_entity_poly.pdbx_strand_id
1 'polypeptide(L)'
;MKLQITDLGRNPYRETWDYQKELHKKRVNGEIPDTLILVEHPHVYTLGKNAQENNLVAGTQFLQNKGVEVVNVDRGGDITYHGPGQIVGYPVFNLRDHDIGVKKYVDFVEQAIIDTCADFGIKAKRIEGLTGVWVGTNKIAAIGIRVSKWTTYHGFALNVETDLSLFGGIIPCGIVDKGVTRMIDLNPEATVEKVKKVVIEKFQQIFGFDEII
;
A
#
# COMPACT_ATOMS: atom_id res chain seq x y z
N MET A 1 -3.16 4.79 -22.71
CA MET A 1 -2.76 5.73 -21.62
C MET A 1 -1.34 5.41 -21.17
N LYS A 2 -0.59 6.38 -20.63
CA LYS A 2 0.77 6.18 -20.12
C LYS A 2 0.78 6.05 -18.61
N LEU A 3 1.62 5.19 -18.09
CA LEU A 3 1.91 5.05 -16.66
C LEU A 3 3.33 5.54 -16.37
N GLN A 4 3.46 6.57 -15.57
CA GLN A 4 4.75 7.00 -15.05
C GLN A 4 5.09 6.21 -13.79
N ILE A 5 6.33 5.71 -13.73
CA ILE A 5 6.84 5.04 -12.52
C ILE A 5 7.83 5.95 -11.82
N THR A 6 7.65 6.09 -10.51
CA THR A 6 8.61 6.80 -9.64
C THR A 6 8.99 5.87 -8.49
N ASP A 7 10.22 5.37 -8.51
CA ASP A 7 10.77 4.61 -7.38
C ASP A 7 11.60 5.54 -6.49
N LEU A 8 11.13 5.75 -5.26
CA LEU A 8 11.79 6.61 -4.28
C LEU A 8 12.81 5.87 -3.39
N GLY A 9 13.00 4.56 -3.63
CA GLY A 9 13.82 3.74 -2.75
C GLY A 9 13.31 3.77 -1.31
N ARG A 10 14.19 4.07 -0.34
CA ARG A 10 13.77 4.25 1.05
C ARG A 10 13.63 5.74 1.37
N ASN A 11 12.40 6.18 1.68
CA ASN A 11 12.10 7.59 1.92
C ASN A 11 11.16 7.80 3.12
N PRO A 12 11.35 8.85 3.95
CA PRO A 12 10.46 9.18 5.07
C PRO A 12 8.99 9.33 4.65
N TYR A 13 8.08 8.92 5.54
CA TYR A 13 6.66 8.90 5.21
C TYR A 13 6.10 10.31 4.91
N ARG A 14 6.44 11.30 5.75
CA ARG A 14 5.92 12.68 5.60
C ARG A 14 6.34 13.33 4.29
N GLU A 15 7.62 13.20 3.92
CA GLU A 15 8.15 13.72 2.66
C GLU A 15 7.46 13.06 1.46
N THR A 16 7.28 11.74 1.51
CA THR A 16 6.57 11.01 0.46
C THR A 16 5.10 11.42 0.38
N TRP A 17 4.45 11.66 1.53
CA TRP A 17 3.05 12.13 1.56
C TRP A 17 2.91 13.55 0.98
N ASP A 18 3.84 14.45 1.26
CA ASP A 18 3.86 15.78 0.65
C ASP A 18 4.08 15.69 -0.86
N TYR A 19 4.97 14.83 -1.31
CA TYR A 19 5.17 14.56 -2.73
C TYR A 19 3.92 14.00 -3.41
N GLN A 20 3.20 13.07 -2.77
CA GLN A 20 1.92 12.58 -3.28
C GLN A 20 0.89 13.71 -3.47
N LYS A 21 0.80 14.62 -2.51
CA LYS A 21 -0.11 15.79 -2.60
C LYS A 21 0.26 16.73 -3.74
N GLU A 22 1.55 16.92 -3.99
CA GLU A 22 2.04 17.69 -5.14
C GLU A 22 1.64 17.02 -6.46
N LEU A 23 1.94 15.73 -6.62
CA LEU A 23 1.58 14.98 -7.82
C LEU A 23 0.06 14.91 -8.01
N HIS A 24 -0.71 14.70 -6.93
CA HIS A 24 -2.16 14.73 -6.98
C HIS A 24 -2.67 16.06 -7.57
N LYS A 25 -2.15 17.19 -7.13
CA LYS A 25 -2.52 18.51 -7.67
C LYS A 25 -2.19 18.63 -9.15
N LYS A 26 -0.99 18.21 -9.55
CA LYS A 26 -0.57 18.22 -10.97
C LYS A 26 -1.45 17.29 -11.81
N ARG A 27 -1.78 16.08 -11.30
CA ARG A 27 -2.64 15.14 -12.03
C ARG A 27 -4.07 15.63 -12.17
N VAL A 28 -4.63 16.26 -11.13
CA VAL A 28 -5.95 16.92 -11.20
C VAL A 28 -6.01 17.99 -12.28
N ASN A 29 -4.92 18.72 -12.48
CA ASN A 29 -4.82 19.77 -13.51
C ASN A 29 -4.47 19.20 -14.91
N GLY A 30 -4.22 17.91 -15.05
CA GLY A 30 -3.81 17.28 -16.32
C GLY A 30 -2.37 17.58 -16.73
N GLU A 31 -1.52 18.06 -15.80
CA GLU A 31 -0.12 18.44 -16.06
C GLU A 31 0.81 17.22 -16.16
N ILE A 32 0.41 16.08 -15.58
CA ILE A 32 1.17 14.83 -15.58
C ILE A 32 0.27 13.64 -15.92
N PRO A 33 0.80 12.54 -16.44
CA PRO A 33 0.07 11.29 -16.59
C PRO A 33 -0.23 10.63 -15.23
N ASP A 34 -0.95 9.52 -15.26
CA ASP A 34 -1.09 8.65 -14.09
C ASP A 34 0.29 8.18 -13.63
N THR A 35 0.52 8.24 -12.32
CA THR A 35 1.84 7.96 -11.74
C THR A 35 1.70 6.91 -10.63
N LEU A 36 2.48 5.85 -10.70
CA LEU A 36 2.65 4.89 -9.60
C LEU A 36 3.96 5.20 -8.88
N ILE A 37 3.86 5.64 -7.63
CA ILE A 37 5.01 5.81 -6.76
C ILE A 37 5.24 4.50 -6.01
N LEU A 38 6.47 4.00 -6.01
CA LEU A 38 6.91 2.87 -5.19
C LEU A 38 7.95 3.35 -4.18
N VAL A 39 7.86 2.86 -2.96
CA VAL A 39 8.71 3.29 -1.85
C VAL A 39 8.79 2.22 -0.76
N GLU A 40 9.88 2.19 -0.02
CA GLU A 40 9.99 1.58 1.30
C GLU A 40 10.10 2.70 2.34
N HIS A 41 9.33 2.64 3.42
CA HIS A 41 9.46 3.63 4.49
C HIS A 41 10.38 3.14 5.62
N PRO A 42 11.06 4.04 6.35
CA PRO A 42 11.48 3.76 7.72
C PRO A 42 10.29 3.33 8.58
N HIS A 43 10.54 2.80 9.77
CA HIS A 43 9.47 2.33 10.66
C HIS A 43 8.49 3.46 11.00
N VAL A 44 7.22 3.27 10.63
CA VAL A 44 6.15 4.24 10.88
C VAL A 44 4.80 3.55 11.08
N TYR A 45 4.04 4.01 12.08
CA TYR A 45 2.62 3.72 12.19
C TYR A 45 1.82 4.88 11.61
N THR A 46 0.89 4.59 10.70
CA THR A 46 -0.01 5.60 10.14
C THR A 46 -1.43 5.36 10.63
N LEU A 47 -2.02 6.41 11.21
CA LEU A 47 -3.38 6.41 11.72
C LEU A 47 -4.29 7.04 10.66
N GLY A 48 -5.13 6.21 10.04
CA GLY A 48 -6.12 6.66 9.05
C GLY A 48 -7.33 7.33 9.71
N LYS A 49 -8.29 7.74 8.90
CA LYS A 49 -9.49 8.47 9.38
C LYS A 49 -10.36 7.70 10.36
N ASN A 50 -10.33 6.38 10.31
CA ASN A 50 -11.12 5.51 11.20
C ASN A 50 -10.28 4.97 12.35
N ALA A 51 -9.05 5.47 12.52
CA ALA A 51 -8.16 4.99 13.57
C ALA A 51 -8.71 5.33 14.95
N GLN A 52 -8.74 4.31 15.81
CA GLN A 52 -9.04 4.48 17.22
C GLN A 52 -7.72 4.52 18.00
N GLU A 53 -7.58 5.47 18.92
CA GLU A 53 -6.35 5.61 19.72
C GLU A 53 -5.99 4.32 20.47
N ASN A 54 -6.99 3.55 20.91
CA ASN A 54 -6.81 2.26 21.58
C ASN A 54 -6.19 1.18 20.69
N ASN A 55 -6.17 1.37 19.36
CA ASN A 55 -5.55 0.44 18.43
C ASN A 55 -4.02 0.62 18.32
N LEU A 56 -3.46 1.68 18.89
CA LEU A 56 -2.03 1.83 19.11
C LEU A 56 -1.69 1.29 20.51
N VAL A 57 -1.28 0.03 20.59
CA VAL A 57 -0.93 -0.61 21.88
C VAL A 57 0.54 -0.45 22.26
N ALA A 58 1.38 -0.05 21.32
CA ALA A 58 2.80 0.22 21.56
C ALA A 58 2.98 1.44 22.49
N GLY A 59 3.61 1.23 23.64
CA GLY A 59 3.94 2.32 24.54
C GLY A 59 5.07 3.22 24.00
N THR A 60 5.16 4.44 24.52
CA THR A 60 6.12 5.46 24.09
C THR A 60 7.57 4.96 24.11
N GLN A 61 7.97 4.20 25.14
CA GLN A 61 9.32 3.65 25.26
C GLN A 61 9.63 2.64 24.14
N PHE A 62 8.66 1.80 23.77
CA PHE A 62 8.81 0.86 22.64
C PHE A 62 9.02 1.61 21.32
N LEU A 63 8.19 2.63 21.06
CA LEU A 63 8.29 3.45 19.85
C LEU A 63 9.66 4.11 19.72
N GLN A 64 10.15 4.72 20.81
CA GLN A 64 11.46 5.35 20.85
C GLN A 64 12.60 4.34 20.62
N ASN A 65 12.59 3.21 21.33
CA ASN A 65 13.62 2.17 21.21
C ASN A 65 13.69 1.55 19.82
N LYS A 66 12.56 1.48 19.12
CA LYS A 66 12.46 0.93 17.76
C LYS A 66 12.56 1.99 16.66
N GLY A 67 12.67 3.27 17.03
CA GLY A 67 12.70 4.37 16.05
C GLY A 67 11.43 4.44 15.19
N VAL A 68 10.26 4.11 15.76
CA VAL A 68 8.98 4.10 15.05
C VAL A 68 8.32 5.47 15.16
N GLU A 69 8.10 6.12 14.01
CA GLU A 69 7.30 7.34 13.92
C GLU A 69 5.80 7.02 13.99
N VAL A 70 4.98 7.94 14.52
CA VAL A 70 3.52 7.87 14.49
C VAL A 70 2.96 9.06 13.73
N VAL A 71 2.17 8.82 12.69
CA VAL A 71 1.66 9.88 11.81
C VAL A 71 0.15 9.75 11.61
N ASN A 72 -0.59 10.81 11.96
CA ASN A 72 -2.00 10.93 11.59
C ASN A 72 -2.13 11.33 10.12
N VAL A 73 -2.95 10.59 9.38
CA VAL A 73 -3.08 10.75 7.92
C VAL A 73 -4.54 10.77 7.48
N ASP A 74 -4.76 11.21 6.25
CA ASP A 74 -6.11 11.40 5.72
C ASP A 74 -6.60 10.25 4.79
N ARG A 75 -5.86 9.12 4.73
CA ARG A 75 -6.32 7.90 4.03
C ARG A 75 -7.52 7.26 4.72
N GLY A 76 -8.25 6.45 3.99
CA GLY A 76 -9.24 5.55 4.56
C GLY A 76 -8.59 4.45 5.42
N GLY A 77 -9.44 3.77 6.22
CA GLY A 77 -9.03 2.69 7.10
C GLY A 77 -8.52 3.16 8.47
N ASP A 78 -8.07 2.19 9.24
CA ASP A 78 -7.59 2.31 10.61
C ASP A 78 -6.05 2.47 10.65
N ILE A 79 -5.42 2.03 11.74
CA ILE A 79 -3.97 2.02 11.93
C ILE A 79 -3.31 0.93 11.07
N THR A 80 -2.12 1.22 10.54
CA THR A 80 -1.25 0.24 9.91
C THR A 80 0.22 0.55 10.17
N TYR A 81 1.07 -0.40 9.84
CA TYR A 81 2.53 -0.29 9.92
C TYR A 81 3.16 -0.26 8.53
N HIS A 82 4.19 0.58 8.39
CA HIS A 82 5.11 0.54 7.27
C HIS A 82 6.56 0.43 7.77
N GLY A 83 7.39 -0.29 7.01
CA GLY A 83 8.80 -0.46 7.35
C GLY A 83 9.62 -1.07 6.22
N PRO A 84 10.93 -1.22 6.43
CA PRO A 84 11.84 -1.86 5.48
C PRO A 84 11.36 -3.25 5.07
N GLY A 85 11.57 -3.60 3.80
CA GLY A 85 11.11 -4.87 3.23
C GLY A 85 9.62 -4.89 2.85
N GLN A 86 8.89 -3.78 3.05
CA GLN A 86 7.51 -3.62 2.62
C GLN A 86 7.46 -2.73 1.37
N ILE A 87 6.89 -3.22 0.28
CA ILE A 87 6.60 -2.40 -0.89
C ILE A 87 5.35 -1.58 -0.61
N VAL A 88 5.51 -0.27 -0.53
CA VAL A 88 4.39 0.66 -0.46
C VAL A 88 4.21 1.30 -1.83
N GLY A 89 2.99 1.20 -2.36
CA GLY A 89 2.63 1.76 -3.66
C GLY A 89 1.55 2.83 -3.53
N TYR A 90 1.79 3.96 -4.14
CA TYR A 90 0.86 5.09 -4.17
C TYR A 90 0.47 5.43 -5.60
N PRO A 91 -0.64 4.85 -6.13
CA PRO A 91 -1.16 5.24 -7.43
C PRO A 91 -1.83 6.62 -7.35
N VAL A 92 -1.33 7.57 -8.12
CA VAL A 92 -1.91 8.90 -8.32
C VAL A 92 -2.60 8.89 -9.68
N PHE A 93 -3.82 8.35 -9.73
CA PHE A 93 -4.57 8.06 -10.96
C PHE A 93 -5.86 8.87 -11.02
N ASN A 94 -6.22 9.37 -12.21
CA ASN A 94 -7.51 9.99 -12.44
C ASN A 94 -8.53 8.92 -12.86
N LEU A 95 -9.45 8.58 -11.98
CA LEU A 95 -10.44 7.52 -12.19
C LEU A 95 -11.41 7.78 -13.36
N ARG A 96 -11.59 9.05 -13.76
CA ARG A 96 -12.43 9.39 -14.91
C ARG A 96 -11.81 8.94 -16.23
N ASP A 97 -10.47 9.00 -16.32
CA ASP A 97 -9.76 8.60 -17.53
C ASP A 97 -9.81 7.08 -17.73
N HIS A 98 -10.04 6.32 -16.65
CA HIS A 98 -10.26 4.88 -16.66
C HIS A 98 -11.75 4.47 -16.72
N ASP A 99 -12.67 5.42 -16.69
CA ASP A 99 -14.12 5.16 -16.60
C ASP A 99 -14.51 4.19 -15.46
N ILE A 100 -13.89 4.37 -14.29
CA ILE A 100 -14.15 3.52 -13.12
C ILE A 100 -14.50 4.34 -11.87
N GLY A 101 -15.33 3.74 -11.01
CA GLY A 101 -15.61 4.26 -9.67
C GLY A 101 -14.61 3.76 -8.62
N VAL A 102 -14.69 4.34 -7.43
CA VAL A 102 -13.77 4.05 -6.31
C VAL A 102 -13.74 2.57 -5.93
N LYS A 103 -14.90 1.90 -5.90
CA LYS A 103 -14.97 0.46 -5.58
C LYS A 103 -14.16 -0.36 -6.59
N LYS A 104 -14.39 -0.12 -7.89
CA LYS A 104 -13.70 -0.83 -8.97
C LYS A 104 -12.19 -0.57 -8.94
N TYR A 105 -11.80 0.65 -8.60
CA TYR A 105 -10.38 0.99 -8.41
C TYR A 105 -9.74 0.15 -7.28
N VAL A 106 -10.41 0.03 -6.13
CA VAL A 106 -9.91 -0.83 -5.03
C VAL A 106 -9.84 -2.29 -5.48
N ASP A 107 -10.88 -2.80 -6.17
CA ASP A 107 -10.88 -4.15 -6.74
C ASP A 107 -9.69 -4.37 -7.70
N PHE A 108 -9.33 -3.36 -8.49
CA PHE A 108 -8.19 -3.42 -9.41
C PHE A 108 -6.85 -3.43 -8.66
N VAL A 109 -6.69 -2.59 -7.63
CA VAL A 109 -5.49 -2.61 -6.79
C VAL A 109 -5.32 -3.96 -6.10
N GLU A 110 -6.39 -4.51 -5.52
CA GLU A 110 -6.36 -5.85 -4.92
C GLU A 110 -6.00 -6.92 -5.95
N GLN A 111 -6.55 -6.84 -7.17
CA GLN A 111 -6.27 -7.81 -8.23
C GLN A 111 -4.80 -7.75 -8.65
N ALA A 112 -4.24 -6.55 -8.82
CA ALA A 112 -2.82 -6.39 -9.16
C ALA A 112 -1.91 -7.06 -8.12
N ILE A 113 -2.25 -6.94 -6.84
CA ILE A 113 -1.48 -7.58 -5.77
C ILE A 113 -1.70 -9.09 -5.74
N ILE A 114 -2.93 -9.57 -5.97
CA ILE A 114 -3.25 -11.00 -6.05
C ILE A 114 -2.47 -11.64 -7.20
N ASP A 115 -2.47 -11.02 -8.38
CA ASP A 115 -1.75 -11.53 -9.55
C ASP A 115 -0.24 -11.45 -9.36
N THR A 116 0.26 -10.41 -8.67
CA THR A 116 1.66 -10.35 -8.24
C THR A 116 2.02 -11.55 -7.34
N CYS A 117 1.20 -11.86 -6.35
CA CYS A 117 1.41 -13.02 -5.48
C CYS A 117 1.39 -14.34 -6.28
N ALA A 118 0.48 -14.44 -7.26
CA ALA A 118 0.35 -15.64 -8.09
C ALA A 118 1.59 -15.93 -8.93
N ASP A 119 2.28 -14.91 -9.45
CA ASP A 119 3.54 -15.06 -10.19
C ASP A 119 4.67 -15.65 -9.31
N PHE A 120 4.55 -15.52 -8.00
CA PHE A 120 5.42 -16.17 -7.01
C PHE A 120 4.83 -17.47 -6.44
N GLY A 121 3.77 -18.03 -7.04
CA GLY A 121 3.12 -19.26 -6.58
C GLY A 121 2.34 -19.12 -5.28
N ILE A 122 2.10 -17.90 -4.81
CA ILE A 122 1.38 -17.60 -3.56
C ILE A 122 -0.12 -17.45 -3.85
N LYS A 123 -0.95 -18.31 -3.26
CA LYS A 123 -2.42 -18.28 -3.42
C LYS A 123 -3.03 -17.20 -2.53
N ALA A 124 -3.04 -15.98 -3.00
CA ALA A 124 -3.68 -14.85 -2.34
C ALA A 124 -5.13 -14.65 -2.81
N LYS A 125 -5.96 -14.03 -1.97
CA LYS A 125 -7.39 -13.81 -2.25
C LYS A 125 -7.94 -12.57 -1.55
N ARG A 126 -9.15 -12.18 -1.94
CA ARG A 126 -10.00 -11.26 -1.17
C ARG A 126 -10.75 -12.01 -0.08
N ILE A 127 -11.10 -11.32 0.99
CA ILE A 127 -12.10 -11.77 1.97
C ILE A 127 -13.25 -10.77 1.93
N GLU A 128 -14.47 -11.26 1.76
CA GLU A 128 -15.66 -10.43 1.71
C GLU A 128 -15.78 -9.53 2.95
N GLY A 129 -16.08 -8.24 2.73
CA GLY A 129 -16.18 -7.25 3.81
C GLY A 129 -14.85 -6.76 4.39
N LEU A 130 -13.71 -7.31 3.96
CA LEU A 130 -12.39 -6.96 4.49
C LEU A 130 -11.45 -6.48 3.37
N THR A 131 -11.30 -5.17 3.24
CA THR A 131 -10.36 -4.58 2.26
C THR A 131 -8.91 -5.03 2.52
N GLY A 132 -8.23 -5.44 1.44
CA GLY A 132 -6.86 -5.92 1.45
C GLY A 132 -6.71 -7.29 0.80
N VAL A 133 -5.47 -7.79 0.76
CA VAL A 133 -5.16 -9.09 0.15
C VAL A 133 -4.69 -10.07 1.23
N TRP A 134 -5.14 -11.32 1.11
CA TRP A 134 -5.03 -12.32 2.17
C TRP A 134 -4.49 -13.66 1.66
N VAL A 135 -3.69 -14.32 2.49
CA VAL A 135 -3.28 -15.71 2.31
C VAL A 135 -3.82 -16.51 3.51
N GLY A 136 -4.73 -17.45 3.24
CA GLY A 136 -5.51 -18.06 4.32
C GLY A 136 -6.32 -17.01 5.08
N THR A 137 -6.02 -16.85 6.37
CA THR A 137 -6.60 -15.83 7.26
C THR A 137 -5.64 -14.67 7.56
N ASN A 138 -4.41 -14.70 7.02
CA ASN A 138 -3.39 -13.70 7.28
C ASN A 138 -3.35 -12.65 6.16
N LYS A 139 -3.31 -11.37 6.55
CA LYS A 139 -3.21 -10.27 5.60
C LYS A 139 -1.78 -10.16 5.07
N ILE A 140 -1.61 -10.21 3.75
CA ILE A 140 -0.34 -9.99 3.08
C ILE A 140 -0.19 -8.56 2.56
N ALA A 141 -1.31 -7.89 2.23
CA ALA A 141 -1.30 -6.49 1.85
C ALA A 141 -2.46 -5.71 2.44
N ALA A 142 -2.16 -4.54 2.97
CA ALA A 142 -3.13 -3.55 3.41
C ALA A 142 -3.40 -2.53 2.30
N ILE A 143 -4.65 -2.02 2.23
CA ILE A 143 -5.06 -0.99 1.27
C ILE A 143 -5.78 0.12 2.02
N GLY A 144 -5.33 1.35 1.82
CA GLY A 144 -5.96 2.53 2.38
C GLY A 144 -5.74 3.71 1.44
N ILE A 145 -6.81 4.14 0.78
CA ILE A 145 -6.76 5.16 -0.26
C ILE A 145 -7.47 6.45 0.17
N ARG A 146 -7.19 7.52 -0.55
CA ARG A 146 -8.03 8.70 -0.60
C ARG A 146 -8.30 9.09 -2.05
N VAL A 147 -9.53 9.53 -2.31
CA VAL A 147 -9.94 10.10 -3.60
C VAL A 147 -10.42 11.51 -3.38
N SER A 148 -9.89 12.44 -4.15
CA SER A 148 -10.31 13.83 -4.20
C SER A 148 -10.30 14.31 -5.65
N LYS A 149 -11.36 14.99 -6.08
CA LYS A 149 -11.51 15.44 -7.49
C LYS A 149 -11.29 14.31 -8.50
N TRP A 150 -11.77 13.11 -8.19
CA TRP A 150 -11.61 11.88 -8.99
C TRP A 150 -10.19 11.38 -9.15
N THR A 151 -9.23 11.97 -8.45
CA THR A 151 -7.82 11.56 -8.47
C THR A 151 -7.47 10.90 -7.13
N THR A 152 -6.76 9.79 -7.20
CA THR A 152 -6.37 8.97 -6.05
C THR A 152 -5.05 9.44 -5.46
N TYR A 153 -4.81 9.16 -4.18
CA TYR A 153 -3.52 9.14 -3.51
C TYR A 153 -3.58 8.25 -2.27
N HIS A 154 -2.45 8.04 -1.57
CA HIS A 154 -2.23 6.86 -0.78
C HIS A 154 -2.39 5.60 -1.64
N GLY A 155 -2.53 4.41 -1.06
CA GLY A 155 -2.59 3.20 -1.88
C GLY A 155 -2.50 1.92 -1.07
N PHE A 156 -1.46 1.13 -1.30
CA PHE A 156 -1.29 -0.19 -0.71
C PHE A 156 0.08 -0.38 -0.05
N ALA A 157 0.15 -1.37 0.83
CA ALA A 157 1.38 -1.83 1.45
C ALA A 157 1.43 -3.36 1.39
N LEU A 158 2.35 -3.91 0.59
CA LEU A 158 2.57 -5.33 0.39
C LEU A 158 3.76 -5.80 1.22
N ASN A 159 3.53 -6.73 2.13
CA ASN A 159 4.58 -7.34 2.94
C ASN A 159 5.39 -8.32 2.09
N VAL A 160 6.64 -7.99 1.77
CA VAL A 160 7.56 -8.85 1.01
C VAL A 160 8.59 -9.48 1.93
N GLU A 161 9.52 -8.69 2.47
CA GLU A 161 10.58 -9.07 3.43
C GLU A 161 10.38 -8.38 4.80
N THR A 162 9.22 -7.78 5.00
CA THR A 162 8.84 -6.92 6.13
C THR A 162 9.08 -7.60 7.48
N ASP A 163 9.63 -6.87 8.46
CA ASP A 163 9.64 -7.31 9.86
C ASP A 163 8.22 -7.25 10.45
N LEU A 164 7.58 -8.41 10.54
CA LEU A 164 6.21 -8.52 11.02
C LEU A 164 6.08 -8.32 12.53
N SER A 165 7.17 -8.36 13.30
CA SER A 165 7.13 -8.20 14.77
C SER A 165 6.56 -6.85 15.19
N LEU A 166 6.74 -5.82 14.36
CA LEU A 166 6.24 -4.47 14.62
C LEU A 166 4.72 -4.32 14.42
N PHE A 167 4.06 -5.28 13.74
CA PHE A 167 2.59 -5.33 13.76
C PHE A 167 2.02 -5.64 15.15
N GLY A 168 2.81 -6.26 16.04
CA GLY A 168 2.42 -6.46 17.44
C GLY A 168 2.23 -5.18 18.25
N GLY A 169 2.70 -4.04 17.76
CA GLY A 169 2.49 -2.72 18.39
C GLY A 169 1.14 -2.07 18.07
N ILE A 170 0.32 -2.70 17.23
CA ILE A 170 -0.99 -2.19 16.78
C ILE A 170 -2.03 -3.29 16.73
N ILE A 171 -3.32 -2.92 16.81
CA ILE A 171 -4.47 -3.81 16.54
C ILE A 171 -5.10 -3.32 15.23
N PRO A 172 -4.71 -3.86 14.06
CA PRO A 172 -5.23 -3.39 12.78
C PRO A 172 -6.73 -3.67 12.65
N CYS A 173 -7.53 -2.64 12.40
CA CYS A 173 -8.99 -2.74 12.19
C CYS A 173 -9.78 -3.40 13.34
N GLY A 174 -9.22 -3.48 14.56
CA GLY A 174 -9.87 -4.16 15.69
C GLY A 174 -10.10 -5.67 15.48
N ILE A 175 -9.46 -6.29 14.48
CA ILE A 175 -9.64 -7.70 14.14
C ILE A 175 -8.60 -8.53 14.90
N VAL A 176 -9.02 -9.10 16.02
CA VAL A 176 -8.15 -9.87 16.93
C VAL A 176 -7.81 -11.28 16.38
N ASP A 177 -8.65 -11.82 15.50
CA ASP A 177 -8.54 -13.22 15.04
C ASP A 177 -7.77 -13.40 13.72
N LYS A 178 -7.13 -12.36 13.19
CA LYS A 178 -6.42 -12.39 11.91
C LYS A 178 -5.00 -11.91 12.07
N GLY A 179 -4.08 -12.71 11.51
CA GLY A 179 -2.65 -12.38 11.49
C GLY A 179 -2.23 -11.56 10.28
N VAL A 180 -0.93 -11.34 10.21
CA VAL A 180 -0.24 -10.81 9.04
C VAL A 180 0.74 -11.86 8.53
N THR A 181 1.07 -11.78 7.24
CA THR A 181 2.10 -12.62 6.60
C THR A 181 2.89 -11.81 5.60
N ARG A 182 3.96 -12.38 5.07
CA ARG A 182 4.84 -11.76 4.07
C ARG A 182 5.24 -12.78 3.01
N MET A 183 5.63 -12.30 1.84
CA MET A 183 5.90 -13.15 0.68
C MET A 183 7.10 -14.06 0.88
N ILE A 184 8.18 -13.56 1.50
CA ILE A 184 9.45 -14.31 1.66
C ILE A 184 9.29 -15.59 2.50
N ASP A 185 8.34 -15.62 3.45
CA ASP A 185 8.05 -16.81 4.26
C ASP A 185 7.30 -17.88 3.45
N LEU A 186 6.65 -17.49 2.36
CA LEU A 186 5.85 -18.37 1.49
C LEU A 186 6.62 -18.79 0.24
N ASN A 187 7.51 -17.93 -0.24
CA ASN A 187 8.44 -18.19 -1.34
C ASN A 187 9.73 -17.40 -1.12
N PRO A 188 10.87 -18.07 -0.82
CA PRO A 188 12.17 -17.43 -0.60
C PRO A 188 12.72 -16.62 -1.78
N GLU A 189 12.19 -16.84 -3.00
CA GLU A 189 12.58 -16.08 -4.19
C GLU A 189 11.88 -14.72 -4.31
N ALA A 190 10.88 -14.45 -3.46
CA ALA A 190 10.10 -13.22 -3.46
C ALA A 190 10.84 -12.09 -2.74
N THR A 191 11.89 -11.56 -3.36
CA THR A 191 12.61 -10.37 -2.84
C THR A 191 11.93 -9.08 -3.26
N VAL A 192 12.14 -8.00 -2.48
CA VAL A 192 11.57 -6.67 -2.79
C VAL A 192 11.87 -6.26 -4.23
N GLU A 193 13.11 -6.45 -4.69
CA GLU A 193 13.51 -6.05 -6.05
C GLU A 193 12.74 -6.80 -7.15
N LYS A 194 12.58 -8.13 -6.99
CA LYS A 194 11.84 -8.96 -7.97
C LYS A 194 10.35 -8.64 -7.95
N VAL A 195 9.77 -8.54 -6.74
CA VAL A 195 8.34 -8.28 -6.56
C VAL A 195 7.95 -6.91 -7.09
N LYS A 196 8.79 -5.88 -6.90
CA LYS A 196 8.55 -4.53 -7.39
C LYS A 196 8.36 -4.50 -8.91
N LYS A 197 9.16 -5.24 -9.68
CA LYS A 197 9.03 -5.36 -11.14
C LYS A 197 7.68 -5.95 -11.54
N VAL A 198 7.28 -7.04 -10.89
CA VAL A 198 5.99 -7.69 -11.15
C VAL A 198 4.81 -6.80 -10.78
N VAL A 199 4.89 -6.07 -9.66
CA VAL A 199 3.85 -5.09 -9.28
C VAL A 199 3.62 -4.07 -10.40
N ILE A 200 4.69 -3.50 -10.97
CA ILE A 200 4.58 -2.54 -12.08
C ILE A 200 3.87 -3.17 -13.28
N GLU A 201 4.27 -4.37 -13.67
CA GLU A 201 3.66 -5.10 -14.80
C GLU A 201 2.17 -5.38 -14.56
N LYS A 202 1.78 -5.82 -13.35
CA LYS A 202 0.37 -6.09 -13.03
C LYS A 202 -0.47 -4.80 -12.99
N PHE A 203 0.07 -3.70 -12.49
CA PHE A 203 -0.61 -2.40 -12.55
C PHE A 203 -0.80 -1.96 -14.01
N GLN A 204 0.22 -2.08 -14.87
CA GLN A 204 0.10 -1.78 -16.29
C GLN A 204 -1.03 -2.60 -16.93
N GLN A 205 -1.03 -3.93 -16.73
CA GLN A 205 -1.98 -4.86 -17.33
C GLN A 205 -3.42 -4.59 -16.88
N ILE A 206 -3.65 -4.47 -15.56
CA ILE A 206 -5.00 -4.39 -14.99
C ILE A 206 -5.65 -3.03 -15.26
N PHE A 207 -4.88 -1.95 -15.24
CA PHE A 207 -5.38 -0.62 -15.54
C PHE A 207 -5.37 -0.28 -17.05
N GLY A 208 -4.83 -1.16 -17.89
CA GLY A 208 -4.84 -1.00 -19.34
C GLY A 208 -3.93 0.11 -19.85
N PHE A 209 -2.75 0.28 -19.24
CA PHE A 209 -1.77 1.23 -19.73
C PHE A 209 -1.01 0.66 -20.94
N ASP A 210 -0.89 1.46 -22.00
CA ASP A 210 -0.20 1.08 -23.23
C ASP A 210 1.33 1.18 -23.10
N GLU A 211 1.82 2.08 -22.23
CA GLU A 211 3.24 2.43 -22.12
C GLU A 211 3.59 2.75 -20.66
N ILE A 212 4.78 2.30 -20.25
CA ILE A 212 5.45 2.70 -19.00
C ILE A 212 6.55 3.72 -19.35
N ILE A 213 6.61 4.83 -18.60
CA ILE A 213 7.58 5.91 -18.77
C ILE A 213 8.25 6.27 -17.43
#